data_599730ce65774f16d9b0a1ffc52d34c8
#
_entry.id   599730ce65774f16d9b0a1ffc52d34c8
#
_cell.length_a   1.000
_cell.length_b   1.000
_cell.length_c   1.000
_cell.angle_alpha   90.00
_cell.angle_beta   90.00
_cell.angle_gamma   90.00
#
_symmetry.space_group_name_H-M   'P 1'
#
loop_
_entity.id
_entity.type
_entity.pdbx_description
1 polymer ?
#
loop_
_entity_poly.entity_id
_entity_poly.type
_entity_poly.pdbx_seq_one_letter_code
_entity_poly.pdbx_strand_id
1 'polypeptide(L)'
;MTGATGAPLGVALLQALKAMPEVETHLVMSKWAKTTIELETPFSWQDVAGLADVVHSPADQAATISSGSFRTDGMVIIPCSMKTLAGIRAGYADGLVGRAADVVLKENRKLVLVPRETPLSTIHLENLLALSRMDVAIVPPMPAWYNHPATIDDIINHIVARVLDQFGLDSRNARRWQGLNPAKTADTHSSRGGNTHGV
;
A
#
# COMPACT_ATOMS: atom_id res chain seq x y z
N MET A 1 7.23 -4.02 -6.26
CA MET A 1 7.71 -2.69 -5.83
C MET A 1 8.26 -1.94 -7.02
N THR A 2 7.97 -0.62 -7.14
CA THR A 2 8.47 0.23 -8.24
C THR A 2 9.22 1.44 -7.70
N GLY A 3 9.82 2.25 -8.58
CA GLY A 3 10.79 3.28 -8.20
C GLY A 3 10.19 4.63 -7.79
N ALA A 4 9.06 4.66 -7.11
CA ALA A 4 8.60 5.85 -6.40
C ALA A 4 9.19 5.88 -4.98
N THR A 5 9.28 7.05 -4.34
CA THR A 5 9.58 7.13 -2.91
C THR A 5 8.46 6.48 -2.08
N GLY A 6 8.79 5.94 -0.92
CA GLY A 6 7.89 5.17 -0.06
C GLY A 6 8.28 3.69 0.04
N ALA A 7 9.55 3.36 -0.22
CA ALA A 7 10.08 2.01 -0.01
C ALA A 7 9.77 1.45 1.40
N PRO A 8 9.79 2.25 2.49
CA PRO A 8 9.40 1.79 3.83
C PRO A 8 8.01 1.15 3.88
N LEU A 9 7.04 1.65 3.09
CA LEU A 9 5.70 1.07 3.01
C LEU A 9 5.72 -0.36 2.44
N GLY A 10 6.51 -0.58 1.38
CA GLY A 10 6.67 -1.89 0.77
C GLY A 10 7.38 -2.89 1.69
N VAL A 11 8.40 -2.43 2.41
CA VAL A 11 9.11 -3.24 3.41
C VAL A 11 8.16 -3.63 4.55
N ALA A 12 7.41 -2.67 5.10
CA ALA A 12 6.45 -2.93 6.18
C ALA A 12 5.34 -3.89 5.75
N LEU A 13 4.85 -3.78 4.50
CA LEU A 13 3.88 -4.74 3.95
C LEU A 13 4.46 -6.15 3.88
N LEU A 14 5.68 -6.33 3.36
CA LEU A 14 6.33 -7.63 3.30
C LEU A 14 6.57 -8.23 4.70
N GLN A 15 6.97 -7.42 5.66
CA GLN A 15 7.13 -7.86 7.06
C GLN A 15 5.80 -8.31 7.67
N ALA A 16 4.71 -7.58 7.40
CA ALA A 16 3.38 -7.94 7.88
C ALA A 16 2.89 -9.26 7.24
N LEU A 17 3.08 -9.44 5.93
CA LEU A 17 2.69 -10.67 5.22
C LEU A 17 3.54 -11.87 5.65
N LYS A 18 4.83 -11.70 5.88
CA LYS A 18 5.73 -12.78 6.38
C LYS A 18 5.28 -13.33 7.75
N ALA A 19 4.57 -12.53 8.54
CA ALA A 19 4.01 -12.97 9.83
C ALA A 19 2.69 -13.75 9.69
N MET A 20 2.19 -13.94 8.46
CA MET A 20 0.94 -14.63 8.12
C MET A 20 1.27 -15.96 7.42
N PRO A 21 1.30 -17.10 8.13
CA PRO A 21 1.74 -18.38 7.56
C PRO A 21 0.82 -18.92 6.45
N GLU A 22 -0.41 -18.39 6.35
CA GLU A 22 -1.37 -18.72 5.32
C GLU A 22 -1.16 -17.97 4.00
N VAL A 23 -0.21 -17.01 3.96
CA VAL A 23 0.04 -16.16 2.80
C VAL A 23 1.38 -16.51 2.17
N GLU A 24 1.38 -16.89 0.89
CA GLU A 24 2.58 -17.02 0.07
C GLU A 24 2.79 -15.72 -0.74
N THR A 25 3.99 -15.16 -0.65
CA THR A 25 4.34 -13.87 -1.26
C THR A 25 5.28 -14.03 -2.45
N HIS A 26 4.87 -13.47 -3.61
CA HIS A 26 5.69 -13.38 -4.82
C HIS A 26 6.13 -11.92 -5.01
N LEU A 27 7.43 -11.66 -4.97
CA LEU A 27 7.99 -10.32 -5.04
C LEU A 27 8.65 -10.04 -6.39
N VAL A 28 8.30 -8.90 -6.98
CA VAL A 28 9.02 -8.32 -8.11
C VAL A 28 9.48 -6.91 -7.74
N MET A 29 10.76 -6.63 -7.87
CA MET A 29 11.36 -5.32 -7.64
C MET A 29 11.93 -4.75 -8.93
N SER A 30 11.47 -3.56 -9.34
CA SER A 30 12.11 -2.86 -10.46
C SER A 30 13.54 -2.43 -10.09
N LYS A 31 14.36 -2.09 -11.11
CA LYS A 31 15.71 -1.57 -10.86
C LYS A 31 15.69 -0.36 -9.91
N TRP A 32 14.79 0.59 -10.13
CA TRP A 32 14.67 1.78 -9.28
C TRP A 32 14.08 1.47 -7.90
N ALA A 33 13.25 0.44 -7.74
CA ALA A 33 12.78 0.01 -6.43
C ALA A 33 13.96 -0.46 -5.54
N LYS A 34 14.92 -1.18 -6.10
CA LYS A 34 16.14 -1.59 -5.38
C LYS A 34 16.94 -0.38 -4.90
N THR A 35 17.11 0.63 -5.77
CA THR A 35 17.79 1.87 -5.41
C THR A 35 17.06 2.65 -4.32
N THR A 36 15.71 2.77 -4.40
CA THR A 36 14.94 3.49 -3.38
C THR A 36 14.92 2.76 -2.03
N ILE A 37 14.96 1.44 -2.00
CA ILE A 37 15.11 0.67 -0.75
C ILE A 37 16.40 1.08 -0.04
N GLU A 38 17.53 1.09 -0.73
CA GLU A 38 18.84 1.42 -0.16
C GLU A 38 18.97 2.90 0.24
N LEU A 39 18.22 3.81 -0.43
CA LEU A 39 18.21 5.24 -0.11
C LEU A 39 17.28 5.59 1.08
N GLU A 40 16.17 4.89 1.23
CA GLU A 40 15.08 5.27 2.12
C GLU A 40 14.96 4.38 3.37
N THR A 41 15.68 3.25 3.41
CA THR A 41 15.62 2.29 4.50
C THR A 41 17.02 1.85 4.93
N PRO A 42 17.19 1.29 6.14
CA PRO A 42 18.46 0.71 6.57
C PRO A 42 18.75 -0.66 5.94
N PHE A 43 17.87 -1.18 5.08
CA PHE A 43 17.96 -2.51 4.50
C PHE A 43 18.63 -2.46 3.11
N SER A 44 19.40 -3.50 2.77
CA SER A 44 19.74 -3.79 1.39
C SER A 44 18.50 -4.34 0.65
N TRP A 45 18.50 -4.24 -0.68
CA TRP A 45 17.41 -4.85 -1.45
C TRP A 45 17.39 -6.39 -1.31
N GLN A 46 18.54 -7.01 -0.98
CA GLN A 46 18.64 -8.45 -0.70
C GLN A 46 17.93 -8.81 0.62
N ASP A 47 18.07 -7.99 1.66
CA ASP A 47 17.36 -8.19 2.93
C ASP A 47 15.86 -8.14 2.70
N VAL A 48 15.40 -7.18 1.89
CA VAL A 48 13.98 -7.04 1.54
C VAL A 48 13.51 -8.23 0.68
N ALA A 49 14.34 -8.71 -0.24
CA ALA A 49 14.05 -9.92 -1.02
C ALA A 49 13.84 -11.14 -0.11
N GLY A 50 14.65 -11.29 0.95
CA GLY A 50 14.54 -12.37 1.93
C GLY A 50 13.27 -12.33 2.80
N LEU A 51 12.44 -11.29 2.69
CA LEU A 51 11.13 -11.23 3.34
C LEU A 51 10.05 -11.98 2.56
N ALA A 52 10.22 -12.15 1.24
CA ALA A 52 9.26 -12.82 0.39
C ALA A 52 9.58 -14.32 0.25
N ASP A 53 8.56 -15.13 -0.05
CA ASP A 53 8.70 -16.57 -0.26
C ASP A 53 9.30 -16.86 -1.64
N VAL A 54 8.87 -16.12 -2.67
CA VAL A 54 9.38 -16.24 -4.04
C VAL A 54 9.76 -14.86 -4.59
N VAL A 55 10.95 -14.76 -5.17
CA VAL A 55 11.45 -13.53 -5.79
C VAL A 55 11.65 -13.75 -7.29
N HIS A 56 11.04 -12.88 -8.09
CA HIS A 56 11.15 -12.94 -9.55
C HIS A 56 12.01 -11.78 -10.07
N SER A 57 12.77 -12.07 -11.13
CA SER A 57 13.45 -11.02 -11.90
C SER A 57 12.39 -10.15 -12.62
N PRO A 58 12.51 -8.81 -12.61
CA PRO A 58 11.58 -7.94 -13.32
C PRO A 58 11.63 -8.13 -14.85
N ALA A 59 12.66 -8.75 -15.39
CA ALA A 59 12.80 -9.06 -16.81
C ALA A 59 12.27 -10.46 -17.19
N ASP A 60 11.90 -11.29 -16.20
CA ASP A 60 11.47 -12.67 -16.43
C ASP A 60 10.01 -12.74 -16.85
N GLN A 61 9.75 -12.71 -18.14
CA GLN A 61 8.42 -12.88 -18.72
C GLN A 61 7.92 -14.33 -18.70
N ALA A 62 8.77 -15.30 -18.33
CA ALA A 62 8.40 -16.72 -18.19
C ALA A 62 8.02 -17.11 -16.75
N ALA A 63 8.10 -16.16 -15.79
CA ALA A 63 7.71 -16.40 -14.41
C ALA A 63 6.25 -16.87 -14.30
N THR A 64 5.94 -17.68 -13.29
CA THR A 64 4.59 -18.24 -13.08
C THR A 64 3.51 -17.17 -13.03
N ILE A 65 3.77 -16.05 -12.38
CA ILE A 65 2.84 -14.91 -12.24
C ILE A 65 2.57 -14.15 -13.55
N SER A 66 3.29 -14.46 -14.63
CA SER A 66 3.02 -13.93 -15.98
C SER A 66 1.86 -14.64 -16.69
N SER A 67 1.35 -15.73 -16.12
CA SER A 67 0.28 -16.55 -16.68
C SER A 67 -1.00 -16.46 -15.85
N GLY A 68 -2.15 -16.31 -16.50
CA GLY A 68 -3.46 -16.33 -15.84
C GLY A 68 -3.82 -17.69 -15.25
N SER A 69 -3.23 -18.79 -15.73
CA SER A 69 -3.45 -20.14 -15.19
C SER A 69 -2.80 -20.32 -13.80
N PHE A 70 -1.77 -19.56 -13.46
CA PHE A 70 -1.24 -19.50 -12.11
C PHE A 70 -2.18 -18.66 -11.25
N ARG A 71 -2.75 -19.25 -10.21
CA ARG A 71 -3.75 -18.60 -9.37
C ARG A 71 -3.09 -17.76 -8.28
N THR A 72 -3.52 -16.51 -8.17
CA THR A 72 -3.16 -15.60 -7.07
C THR A 72 -4.43 -14.93 -6.57
N ASP A 73 -4.49 -14.56 -5.30
CA ASP A 73 -5.60 -13.79 -4.71
C ASP A 73 -5.60 -12.33 -5.19
N GLY A 74 -4.46 -11.85 -5.66
CA GLY A 74 -4.31 -10.54 -6.26
C GLY A 74 -2.89 -10.01 -6.24
N MET A 75 -2.76 -8.71 -6.42
CA MET A 75 -1.46 -8.02 -6.51
C MET A 75 -1.50 -6.65 -5.84
N VAL A 76 -0.42 -6.32 -5.16
CA VAL A 76 -0.18 -4.97 -4.62
C VAL A 76 1.03 -4.37 -5.30
N ILE A 77 0.94 -3.14 -5.79
CA ILE A 77 2.10 -2.36 -6.24
C ILE A 77 2.35 -1.23 -5.24
N ILE A 78 3.39 -1.38 -4.43
CA ILE A 78 3.72 -0.49 -3.31
C ILE A 78 5.25 -0.28 -3.18
N PRO A 79 5.75 0.95 -3.26
CA PRO A 79 5.06 2.08 -3.85
C PRO A 79 4.81 1.89 -5.34
N CYS A 80 3.83 2.60 -5.90
CA CYS A 80 3.53 2.60 -7.34
C CYS A 80 3.94 3.93 -7.96
N SER A 81 4.86 3.89 -8.93
CA SER A 81 5.23 5.09 -9.69
C SER A 81 4.16 5.45 -10.72
N MET A 82 4.04 6.74 -11.06
CA MET A 82 3.11 7.20 -12.10
C MET A 82 3.41 6.60 -13.47
N LYS A 83 4.69 6.30 -13.78
CA LYS A 83 5.07 5.55 -14.99
C LYS A 83 4.40 4.16 -15.01
N THR A 84 4.51 3.41 -13.93
CA THR A 84 3.92 2.07 -13.82
C THR A 84 2.40 2.13 -13.89
N LEU A 85 1.79 3.07 -13.17
CA LEU A 85 0.35 3.30 -13.18
C LEU A 85 -0.16 3.63 -14.60
N ALA A 86 0.51 4.53 -15.31
CA ALA A 86 0.18 4.88 -16.68
C ALA A 86 0.31 3.69 -17.64
N GLY A 87 1.37 2.87 -17.48
CA GLY A 87 1.56 1.66 -18.26
C GLY A 87 0.42 0.65 -18.07
N ILE A 88 0.02 0.40 -16.83
CA ILE A 88 -1.10 -0.50 -16.50
C ILE A 88 -2.39 0.02 -17.13
N ARG A 89 -2.69 1.33 -16.99
CA ARG A 89 -3.87 1.95 -17.59
C ARG A 89 -3.90 1.81 -19.12
N ALA A 90 -2.74 1.89 -19.76
CA ALA A 90 -2.61 1.78 -21.21
C ALA A 90 -2.55 0.33 -21.72
N GLY A 91 -2.52 -0.69 -20.82
CA GLY A 91 -2.28 -2.08 -21.21
C GLY A 91 -0.85 -2.34 -21.68
N TYR A 92 0.10 -1.45 -21.34
CA TYR A 92 1.50 -1.59 -21.71
C TYR A 92 2.26 -2.39 -20.67
N ALA A 93 2.47 -3.67 -20.97
CA ALA A 93 3.07 -4.66 -20.08
C ALA A 93 4.59 -4.82 -20.33
N ASP A 94 5.35 -3.74 -20.18
CA ASP A 94 6.82 -3.77 -20.25
C ASP A 94 7.40 -4.34 -18.94
N GLY A 95 7.96 -5.53 -19.03
CA GLY A 95 8.49 -6.26 -17.89
C GLY A 95 7.43 -6.96 -17.02
N LEU A 96 7.91 -7.76 -16.06
CA LEU A 96 7.06 -8.66 -15.27
C LEU A 96 6.05 -7.91 -14.38
N VAL A 97 6.40 -6.73 -13.86
CA VAL A 97 5.47 -5.95 -13.03
C VAL A 97 4.22 -5.57 -13.82
N GLY A 98 4.40 -5.03 -15.04
CA GLY A 98 3.30 -4.67 -15.92
C GLY A 98 2.51 -5.89 -16.38
N ARG A 99 3.22 -6.97 -16.75
CA ARG A 99 2.58 -8.22 -17.19
C ARG A 99 1.76 -8.88 -16.09
N ALA A 100 2.27 -8.97 -14.86
CA ALA A 100 1.52 -9.53 -13.75
C ALA A 100 0.27 -8.70 -13.42
N ALA A 101 0.36 -7.36 -13.48
CA ALA A 101 -0.80 -6.49 -13.31
C ALA A 101 -1.85 -6.70 -14.41
N ASP A 102 -1.43 -6.82 -15.68
CA ASP A 102 -2.31 -7.14 -16.81
C ASP A 102 -3.02 -8.48 -16.61
N VAL A 103 -2.28 -9.52 -16.14
CA VAL A 103 -2.87 -10.82 -15.80
C VAL A 103 -3.91 -10.68 -14.70
N VAL A 104 -3.60 -9.99 -13.62
CA VAL A 104 -4.52 -9.79 -12.49
C VAL A 104 -5.81 -9.10 -12.96
N LEU A 105 -5.70 -8.07 -13.80
CA LEU A 105 -6.85 -7.34 -14.35
C LEU A 105 -7.71 -8.24 -15.26
N LYS A 106 -7.10 -8.93 -16.22
CA LYS A 106 -7.86 -9.76 -17.17
C LYS A 106 -8.52 -10.99 -16.53
N GLU A 107 -8.00 -11.46 -15.40
CA GLU A 107 -8.57 -12.54 -14.60
C GLU A 107 -9.56 -12.05 -13.53
N ASN A 108 -9.88 -10.74 -13.52
CA ASN A 108 -10.76 -10.10 -12.53
C ASN A 108 -10.32 -10.35 -11.07
N ARG A 109 -9.00 -10.37 -10.83
CA ARG A 109 -8.43 -10.51 -9.49
C ARG A 109 -8.17 -9.13 -8.88
N LYS A 110 -8.02 -9.07 -7.57
CA LYS A 110 -7.79 -7.82 -6.85
C LYS A 110 -6.44 -7.20 -7.22
N LEU A 111 -6.46 -5.98 -7.75
CA LEU A 111 -5.26 -5.15 -7.93
C LEU A 111 -5.34 -3.94 -6.99
N VAL A 112 -4.29 -3.74 -6.19
CA VAL A 112 -4.14 -2.60 -5.29
C VAL A 112 -2.93 -1.79 -5.72
N LEU A 113 -3.13 -0.49 -5.96
CA LEU A 113 -2.05 0.44 -6.25
C LEU A 113 -1.89 1.43 -5.12
N VAL A 114 -0.64 1.62 -4.67
CA VAL A 114 -0.25 2.63 -3.67
C VAL A 114 0.57 3.71 -4.38
N PRO A 115 -0.11 4.60 -5.16
CA PRO A 115 0.57 5.61 -5.97
C PRO A 115 1.14 6.71 -5.08
N ARG A 116 2.38 7.10 -5.38
CA ARG A 116 3.03 8.23 -4.70
C ARG A 116 3.51 9.25 -5.70
N GLU A 117 2.86 10.41 -5.69
CA GLU A 117 3.20 11.58 -6.47
C GLU A 117 2.58 12.83 -5.87
N THR A 118 3.28 13.98 -5.96
CA THR A 118 2.75 15.28 -5.57
C THR A 118 3.54 16.42 -6.23
N PRO A 119 2.90 17.46 -6.82
CA PRO A 119 1.46 17.54 -7.11
C PRO A 119 1.04 16.56 -8.21
N LEU A 120 -0.27 16.28 -8.32
CA LEU A 120 -0.82 15.46 -9.39
C LEU A 120 -1.14 16.30 -10.62
N SER A 121 -0.70 15.87 -11.80
CA SER A 121 -1.12 16.44 -13.08
C SER A 121 -2.50 15.92 -13.50
N THR A 122 -3.14 16.58 -14.47
CA THR A 122 -4.40 16.10 -15.06
C THR A 122 -4.26 14.67 -15.60
N ILE A 123 -3.14 14.36 -16.27
CA ILE A 123 -2.86 13.00 -16.77
C ILE A 123 -2.83 11.97 -15.65
N HIS A 124 -2.22 12.30 -14.51
CA HIS A 124 -2.22 11.42 -13.35
C HIS A 124 -3.63 11.15 -12.83
N LEU A 125 -4.44 12.20 -12.70
CA LEU A 125 -5.82 12.11 -12.22
C LEU A 125 -6.71 11.30 -13.18
N GLU A 126 -6.58 11.51 -14.49
CA GLU A 126 -7.31 10.75 -15.51
C GLU A 126 -6.93 9.27 -15.51
N ASN A 127 -5.64 8.94 -15.35
CA ASN A 127 -5.20 7.55 -15.25
C ASN A 127 -5.70 6.87 -13.97
N LEU A 128 -5.66 7.58 -12.84
CA LEU A 128 -6.23 7.08 -11.57
C LEU A 128 -7.72 6.81 -11.69
N LEU A 129 -8.47 7.75 -12.27
CA LEU A 129 -9.90 7.59 -12.50
C LEU A 129 -10.21 6.41 -13.42
N ALA A 130 -9.47 6.25 -14.51
CA ALA A 130 -9.66 5.16 -15.46
C ALA A 130 -9.44 3.79 -14.78
N LEU A 131 -8.37 3.66 -13.98
CA LEU A 131 -8.07 2.44 -13.23
C LEU A 131 -9.11 2.15 -12.14
N SER A 132 -9.58 3.17 -11.44
CA SER A 132 -10.66 3.02 -10.45
C SER A 132 -11.95 2.48 -11.06
N ARG A 133 -12.26 2.85 -12.32
CA ARG A 133 -13.41 2.31 -13.08
C ARG A 133 -13.23 0.84 -13.52
N MET A 134 -12.00 0.33 -13.40
CA MET A 134 -11.66 -1.08 -13.66
C MET A 134 -11.55 -1.88 -12.34
N ASP A 135 -12.18 -1.43 -11.27
CA ASP A 135 -12.16 -2.03 -9.92
C ASP A 135 -10.76 -2.15 -9.28
N VAL A 136 -9.79 -1.34 -9.75
CA VAL A 136 -8.49 -1.23 -9.11
C VAL A 136 -8.63 -0.40 -7.83
N ALA A 137 -8.20 -0.96 -6.70
CA ALA A 137 -8.15 -0.22 -5.45
C ALA A 137 -6.97 0.76 -5.46
N ILE A 138 -7.29 2.05 -5.43
CA ILE A 138 -6.29 3.12 -5.35
C ILE A 138 -6.15 3.52 -3.88
N VAL A 139 -4.99 3.26 -3.30
CA VAL A 139 -4.69 3.52 -1.88
C VAL A 139 -3.49 4.48 -1.78
N PRO A 140 -3.68 5.79 -2.01
CA PRO A 140 -2.59 6.74 -1.85
C PRO A 140 -2.09 6.74 -0.40
N PRO A 141 -0.78 6.85 -0.15
CA PRO A 141 -0.22 6.79 1.20
C PRO A 141 -0.46 8.10 1.96
N MET A 142 -1.71 8.38 2.26
CA MET A 142 -2.15 9.58 2.99
C MET A 142 -2.20 9.30 4.49
N PRO A 143 -1.55 10.15 5.33
CA PRO A 143 -1.63 10.03 6.78
C PRO A 143 -3.04 10.21 7.32
N ALA A 144 -3.43 9.41 8.31
CA ALA A 144 -4.64 9.61 9.09
C ALA A 144 -4.28 10.14 10.48
N TRP A 145 -4.86 11.28 10.86
CA TRP A 145 -4.53 11.96 12.11
C TRP A 145 -5.47 11.61 13.27
N TYR A 146 -6.64 11.05 12.98
CA TYR A 146 -7.65 10.71 13.99
C TYR A 146 -7.21 9.59 14.96
N ASN A 147 -6.24 8.77 14.57
CA ASN A 147 -5.66 7.71 15.40
C ASN A 147 -4.45 8.18 16.23
N HIS A 148 -4.16 9.50 16.22
CA HIS A 148 -3.09 10.15 16.98
C HIS A 148 -1.72 9.45 16.79
N PRO A 149 -1.16 9.39 15.56
CA PRO A 149 0.13 8.76 15.32
C PRO A 149 1.22 9.53 16.08
N ALA A 150 2.06 8.83 16.82
CA ALA A 150 3.19 9.39 17.57
C ALA A 150 4.51 9.27 16.79
N THR A 151 4.58 8.32 15.87
CA THR A 151 5.76 8.02 15.07
C THR A 151 5.43 7.92 13.59
N ILE A 152 6.45 7.95 12.73
CA ILE A 152 6.30 7.67 11.30
C ILE A 152 5.86 6.21 11.10
N ASP A 153 6.31 5.28 11.92
CA ASP A 153 5.92 3.88 11.86
C ASP A 153 4.41 3.69 12.12
N ASP A 154 3.81 4.49 12.99
CA ASP A 154 2.36 4.47 13.19
C ASP A 154 1.61 4.83 11.89
N ILE A 155 2.12 5.80 11.13
CA ILE A 155 1.56 6.20 9.83
C ILE A 155 1.76 5.08 8.81
N ILE A 156 2.96 4.51 8.72
CA ILE A 156 3.29 3.39 7.83
C ILE A 156 2.36 2.21 8.11
N ASN A 157 2.25 1.80 9.37
CA ASN A 157 1.42 0.67 9.80
C ASN A 157 -0.06 0.89 9.47
N HIS A 158 -0.56 2.13 9.63
CA HIS A 158 -1.94 2.45 9.25
C HIS A 158 -2.16 2.30 7.74
N ILE A 159 -1.25 2.81 6.91
CA ILE A 159 -1.36 2.70 5.45
C ILE A 159 -1.29 1.23 5.01
N VAL A 160 -0.35 0.46 5.57
CA VAL A 160 -0.21 -0.98 5.30
C VAL A 160 -1.48 -1.74 5.69
N ALA A 161 -2.08 -1.43 6.84
CA ALA A 161 -3.35 -2.02 7.24
C ALA A 161 -4.47 -1.73 6.22
N ARG A 162 -4.56 -0.50 5.68
CA ARG A 162 -5.54 -0.17 4.63
C ARG A 162 -5.32 -0.95 3.33
N VAL A 163 -4.06 -1.31 3.02
CA VAL A 163 -3.74 -2.20 1.90
C VAL A 163 -4.18 -3.64 2.20
N LEU A 164 -3.87 -4.16 3.38
CA LEU A 164 -4.25 -5.51 3.81
C LEU A 164 -5.78 -5.68 3.87
N ASP A 165 -6.52 -4.66 4.29
CA ASP A 165 -7.99 -4.65 4.31
C ASP A 165 -8.59 -4.96 2.92
N GLN A 166 -7.91 -4.59 1.83
CA GLN A 166 -8.40 -4.88 0.47
C GLN A 166 -8.42 -6.38 0.15
N PHE A 167 -7.69 -7.18 0.92
CA PHE A 167 -7.63 -8.64 0.80
C PHE A 167 -8.32 -9.36 1.95
N GLY A 168 -8.98 -8.63 2.85
CA GLY A 168 -9.58 -9.22 4.05
C GLY A 168 -8.56 -9.75 5.07
N LEU A 169 -7.29 -9.33 4.94
CA LEU A 169 -6.22 -9.67 5.87
C LEU A 169 -6.20 -8.67 7.03
N ASP A 170 -6.09 -9.18 8.27
CA ASP A 170 -6.09 -8.30 9.44
C ASP A 170 -4.66 -7.94 9.88
N SER A 171 -4.41 -6.64 10.03
CA SER A 171 -3.15 -6.16 10.59
C SER A 171 -3.23 -6.04 12.10
N ARG A 172 -2.43 -6.82 12.82
CA ARG A 172 -2.38 -6.82 14.29
C ARG A 172 -1.96 -5.46 14.87
N ASN A 173 -1.29 -4.62 14.10
CA ASN A 173 -0.73 -3.33 14.54
C ASN A 173 -1.58 -2.13 14.16
N ALA A 174 -2.75 -2.31 13.52
CA ALA A 174 -3.58 -1.20 13.06
C ALA A 174 -4.47 -0.66 14.18
N ARG A 175 -4.35 0.64 14.45
CA ARG A 175 -5.35 1.36 15.25
C ARG A 175 -6.53 1.72 14.35
N ARG A 176 -7.67 1.03 14.53
CA ARG A 176 -8.90 1.29 13.76
C ARG A 176 -9.76 2.34 14.45
N TRP A 177 -10.47 3.13 13.67
CA TRP A 177 -11.47 4.06 14.18
C TRP A 177 -12.62 3.30 14.88
N GLN A 178 -12.88 3.64 16.14
CA GLN A 178 -13.94 3.03 16.96
C GLN A 178 -15.10 3.99 17.30
N GLY A 179 -15.18 5.09 16.56
CA GLY A 179 -16.15 6.15 16.87
C GLY A 179 -15.64 7.13 17.93
N LEU A 180 -16.46 8.14 18.21
CA LEU A 180 -16.22 9.06 19.32
C LEU A 180 -16.58 8.35 20.62
N ASN A 181 -15.62 8.22 21.53
CA ASN A 181 -15.83 7.58 22.83
C ASN A 181 -16.72 8.51 23.70
N PRO A 182 -17.98 8.18 24.01
CA PRO A 182 -18.90 9.08 24.72
C PRO A 182 -18.41 9.42 26.14
N ALA A 183 -17.52 8.62 26.74
CA ALA A 183 -16.94 8.88 28.06
C ALA A 183 -15.93 10.04 28.09
N LYS A 184 -15.29 10.41 26.97
CA LYS A 184 -14.35 11.55 26.93
C LYS A 184 -15.01 12.90 26.64
N THR A 185 -16.24 12.92 26.15
CA THR A 185 -17.00 14.16 25.91
C THR A 185 -17.73 14.68 27.14
N ALA A 186 -17.95 13.84 28.17
CA ALA A 186 -18.60 14.23 29.41
C ALA A 186 -17.69 15.08 30.33
N ASP A 187 -16.38 14.84 30.31
CA ASP A 187 -15.43 15.53 31.21
C ASP A 187 -15.08 16.97 30.77
N THR A 188 -15.34 17.35 29.50
CA THR A 188 -15.03 18.69 29.00
C THR A 188 -16.15 19.72 29.23
N HIS A 189 -17.34 19.29 29.64
CA HIS A 189 -18.46 20.18 29.94
C HIS A 189 -18.73 20.39 31.44
N SER A 190 -18.09 19.64 32.35
CA SER A 190 -18.27 19.78 33.80
C SER A 190 -17.39 20.87 34.43
N SER A 191 -16.46 21.48 33.71
CA SER A 191 -15.54 22.50 34.27
C SER A 191 -15.89 23.97 33.95
N ARG A 192 -17.07 24.23 33.39
CA ARG A 192 -17.54 25.60 33.10
C ARG A 192 -18.87 25.90 33.80
N GLY A 193 -18.92 25.75 35.10
CA GLY A 193 -20.12 26.12 35.85
C GLY A 193 -19.77 26.34 37.31
N GLY A 194 -19.35 27.53 37.66
CA GLY A 194 -19.14 27.87 39.06
C GLY A 194 -18.36 29.15 39.29
N ASN A 195 -18.92 30.26 38.84
CA ASN A 195 -18.54 31.55 39.47
C ASN A 195 -19.73 32.49 39.42
N THR A 196 -20.67 32.29 40.39
CA THR A 196 -21.65 33.26 40.76
C THR A 196 -21.06 34.17 41.80
N HIS A 197 -20.82 35.40 41.43
CA HIS A 197 -20.57 36.49 42.38
C HIS A 197 -21.81 36.73 43.22
N GLY A 198 -21.63 36.65 44.53
CA GLY A 198 -22.49 37.23 45.53
C GLY A 198 -21.88 38.49 46.11
N VAL A 199 -22.63 39.60 46.02
CA VAL A 199 -22.56 40.87 46.75
C VAL A 199 -21.40 41.77 46.41
#